data_1a99b633807696c9687c27c0c7791292
#
_entry.id   1a99b633807696c9687c27c0c7791292
#
_cell.length_a   1.000
_cell.length_b   1.000
_cell.length_c   1.000
_cell.angle_alpha   90.00
_cell.angle_beta   90.00
_cell.angle_gamma   90.00
#
_symmetry.space_group_name_H-M   'P 1'
#
loop_
_entity.id
_entity.type
_entity.pdbx_description
1 polymer ?
#
loop_
_entity_poly.entity_id
_entity_poly.type
_entity_poly.pdbx_seq_one_letter_code
_entity_poly.pdbx_strand_id
1 'polypeptide(L)'
;MIIVKTASNAGAVFNSRDFESMTIAATLVTANFRTVDSGDTPTRDALALNCTAGTEHEVARGLADLIKSERTVVLDDVTNEFAGLADVTSVNAATINGVPTVSGFHVVDRDEDFTLSAADSGAYVAVRSANDIKLPTPAVGLNYTFFTAEDIATTNATIKSTSDGSTVVALMFGAITDGNAADPIDDDGVLTINQGTATDSVVIRAYCVGTGTTANDNTWLIEGVTGVAASVTPTAS
;
A
#
# COMPACT_ATOMS: atom_id res chain seq x y z
N MET A 1 -4.51 2.73 -21.35
CA MET A 1 -4.12 2.93 -19.94
C MET A 1 -4.14 4.43 -19.65
N ILE A 2 -4.73 4.83 -18.54
CA ILE A 2 -4.77 6.23 -18.09
C ILE A 2 -3.93 6.35 -16.84
N ILE A 3 -2.93 7.19 -16.87
CA ILE A 3 -2.09 7.53 -15.71
C ILE A 3 -2.56 8.89 -15.21
N VAL A 4 -2.91 8.98 -13.95
CA VAL A 4 -3.34 10.22 -13.31
C VAL A 4 -2.31 10.61 -12.28
N LYS A 5 -1.82 11.82 -12.34
CA LYS A 5 -0.88 12.38 -11.37
C LYS A 5 -1.56 13.52 -10.62
N THR A 6 -1.80 13.33 -9.34
CA THR A 6 -2.55 14.27 -8.47
C THR A 6 -1.66 15.13 -7.58
N ALA A 7 -0.39 14.73 -7.39
CA ALA A 7 0.64 15.48 -6.67
C ALA A 7 2.02 15.05 -7.16
N SER A 8 3.07 15.68 -6.66
CA SER A 8 4.45 15.39 -7.07
C SER A 8 4.81 13.90 -6.95
N ASN A 9 4.23 13.21 -5.95
CA ASN A 9 4.53 11.81 -5.64
C ASN A 9 3.26 10.95 -5.50
N ALA A 10 2.11 11.41 -5.99
CA ALA A 10 0.86 10.68 -5.92
C ALA A 10 0.19 10.58 -7.28
N GLY A 11 -0.39 9.43 -7.55
CA GLY A 11 -1.12 9.21 -8.79
C GLY A 11 -1.87 7.89 -8.78
N ALA A 12 -2.64 7.66 -9.82
CA ALA A 12 -3.41 6.44 -10.04
C ALA A 12 -3.25 5.95 -11.46
N VAL A 13 -3.40 4.65 -11.68
CA VAL A 13 -3.35 4.04 -13.00
C VAL A 13 -4.63 3.27 -13.25
N PHE A 14 -5.36 3.65 -14.28
CA PHE A 14 -6.58 2.98 -14.70
C PHE A 14 -6.34 2.19 -15.99
N ASN A 15 -6.78 0.95 -16.01
CA ASN A 15 -6.76 0.17 -17.22
C ASN A 15 -8.00 0.49 -18.07
N SER A 16 -7.80 0.96 -19.30
CA SER A 16 -8.89 1.29 -20.20
C SER A 16 -9.83 0.12 -20.51
N ARG A 17 -9.36 -1.12 -20.40
CA ARG A 17 -10.17 -2.33 -20.61
C ARG A 17 -11.17 -2.61 -19.50
N ASP A 18 -10.93 -2.04 -18.32
CA ASP A 18 -11.79 -2.22 -17.15
C ASP A 18 -12.87 -1.14 -17.04
N PHE A 19 -12.95 -0.24 -18.01
CA PHE A 19 -13.99 0.81 -18.06
C PHE A 19 -15.39 0.20 -18.09
N GLU A 20 -16.27 0.65 -17.20
CA GLU A 20 -17.65 0.18 -17.08
C GLU A 20 -18.68 1.24 -17.43
N SER A 21 -18.53 2.43 -16.91
CA SER A 21 -19.55 3.49 -17.04
C SER A 21 -18.96 4.87 -16.81
N MET A 22 -19.73 5.87 -17.21
CA MET A 22 -19.42 7.27 -16.94
C MET A 22 -20.66 7.96 -16.40
N THR A 23 -20.49 8.80 -15.42
CA THR A 23 -21.53 9.68 -14.89
C THR A 23 -21.15 11.13 -15.08
N ILE A 24 -22.13 11.95 -15.40
CA ILE A 24 -21.97 13.39 -15.63
C ILE A 24 -22.83 14.11 -14.61
N ALA A 25 -22.25 15.01 -13.86
CA ALA A 25 -22.93 15.92 -12.96
C ALA A 25 -22.47 17.36 -13.27
N ALA A 26 -23.08 18.34 -12.66
CA ALA A 26 -22.66 19.73 -12.85
C ALA A 26 -21.16 19.89 -12.52
N THR A 27 -20.38 20.33 -13.49
CA THR A 27 -18.92 20.53 -13.40
C THR A 27 -18.07 19.29 -13.05
N LEU A 28 -18.64 18.09 -13.13
CA LEU A 28 -17.95 16.86 -12.76
C LEU A 28 -18.24 15.73 -13.75
N VAL A 29 -17.19 15.08 -14.24
CA VAL A 29 -17.27 13.86 -15.04
C VAL A 29 -16.55 12.74 -14.28
N THR A 30 -17.26 11.63 -14.01
CA THR A 30 -16.67 10.49 -13.32
C THR A 30 -16.70 9.26 -14.21
N ALA A 31 -15.53 8.69 -14.49
CA ALA A 31 -15.37 7.39 -15.14
C ALA A 31 -15.19 6.30 -14.09
N ASN A 32 -15.98 5.25 -14.18
CA ASN A 32 -15.93 4.10 -13.28
C ASN A 32 -15.30 2.91 -14.01
N PHE A 33 -14.43 2.22 -13.31
CA PHE A 33 -13.70 1.06 -13.79
C PHE A 33 -13.99 -0.14 -12.90
N ARG A 34 -13.95 -1.34 -13.49
CA ARG A 34 -14.09 -2.59 -12.75
C ARG A 34 -12.91 -2.77 -11.82
N THR A 35 -13.17 -3.06 -10.57
CA THR A 35 -12.13 -3.50 -9.64
C THR A 35 -11.83 -4.98 -9.85
N VAL A 36 -10.59 -5.37 -9.62
CA VAL A 36 -10.17 -6.77 -9.68
C VAL A 36 -10.46 -7.49 -8.34
N ASP A 37 -10.92 -6.75 -7.35
CA ASP A 37 -11.12 -7.30 -6.01
C ASP A 37 -12.46 -8.02 -5.85
N SER A 38 -12.39 -9.18 -5.21
CA SER A 38 -13.48 -10.12 -4.96
C SER A 38 -14.17 -9.93 -3.61
N GLY A 39 -14.05 -8.76 -2.99
CA GLY A 39 -14.73 -8.46 -1.73
C GLY A 39 -16.26 -8.35 -1.88
N ASP A 40 -16.99 -8.71 -0.83
CA ASP A 40 -18.47 -8.70 -0.79
C ASP A 40 -19.13 -7.33 -1.04
N THR A 41 -18.35 -6.26 -1.11
CA THR A 41 -18.84 -4.93 -1.47
C THR A 41 -18.10 -4.48 -2.73
N PRO A 42 -18.77 -4.40 -3.90
CA PRO A 42 -18.12 -3.95 -5.13
C PRO A 42 -17.81 -2.46 -5.03
N THR A 43 -16.61 -2.15 -4.57
CA THR A 43 -16.05 -0.81 -4.69
C THR A 43 -15.50 -0.66 -6.09
N ARG A 44 -15.95 0.36 -6.80
CA ARG A 44 -15.47 0.66 -8.15
C ARG A 44 -14.26 1.57 -8.07
N ASP A 45 -13.31 1.33 -8.94
CA ASP A 45 -12.29 2.32 -9.21
C ASP A 45 -12.93 3.51 -9.92
N ALA A 46 -12.58 4.72 -9.54
CA ALA A 46 -13.20 5.90 -10.09
C ALA A 46 -12.19 7.02 -10.36
N LEU A 47 -12.29 7.59 -11.55
CA LEU A 47 -11.60 8.83 -11.94
C LEU A 47 -12.63 9.93 -12.08
N ALA A 48 -12.58 10.93 -11.21
CA ALA A 48 -13.45 12.09 -11.24
C ALA A 48 -12.66 13.34 -11.66
N LEU A 49 -13.12 14.01 -12.70
CA LEU A 49 -12.50 15.21 -13.27
C LEU A 49 -13.45 16.40 -13.09
N ASN A 50 -12.93 17.47 -12.52
CA ASN A 50 -13.62 18.77 -12.54
C ASN A 50 -13.48 19.39 -13.93
N CYS A 51 -14.54 20.01 -14.42
CA CYS A 51 -14.54 20.66 -15.71
C CYS A 51 -15.25 22.03 -15.67
N THR A 52 -15.06 22.80 -16.71
CA THR A 52 -15.77 24.08 -16.90
C THR A 52 -17.27 23.81 -17.03
N ALA A 53 -18.09 24.61 -16.36
CA ALA A 53 -19.53 24.46 -16.40
C ALA A 53 -20.08 24.57 -17.85
N GLY A 54 -20.88 23.59 -18.26
CA GLY A 54 -21.46 23.50 -19.58
C GLY A 54 -20.61 22.70 -20.59
N THR A 55 -19.42 22.27 -20.26
CA THR A 55 -18.53 21.46 -21.12
C THR A 55 -18.45 19.99 -20.70
N GLU A 56 -19.25 19.56 -19.74
CA GLU A 56 -19.18 18.21 -19.14
C GLU A 56 -19.35 17.10 -20.20
N HIS A 57 -20.24 17.31 -21.18
CA HIS A 57 -20.46 16.35 -22.25
C HIS A 57 -19.28 16.26 -23.23
N GLU A 58 -18.56 17.34 -23.42
CA GLU A 58 -17.38 17.40 -24.30
C GLU A 58 -16.21 16.70 -23.59
N VAL A 59 -16.02 16.96 -22.30
CA VAL A 59 -15.03 16.27 -21.47
C VAL A 59 -15.33 14.77 -21.41
N ALA A 60 -16.59 14.38 -21.19
CA ALA A 60 -16.99 12.98 -21.15
C ALA A 60 -16.71 12.28 -22.49
N ARG A 61 -17.00 12.93 -23.62
CA ARG A 61 -16.70 12.40 -24.96
C ARG A 61 -15.20 12.25 -25.16
N GLY A 62 -14.44 13.28 -24.88
CA GLY A 62 -12.98 13.26 -24.99
C GLY A 62 -12.35 12.17 -24.13
N LEU A 63 -12.81 12.02 -22.88
CA LEU A 63 -12.34 10.96 -21.98
C LEU A 63 -12.71 9.56 -22.50
N ALA A 64 -13.92 9.39 -23.05
CA ALA A 64 -14.34 8.13 -23.69
C ALA A 64 -13.47 7.79 -24.91
N ASP A 65 -13.09 8.77 -25.70
CA ASP A 65 -12.20 8.60 -26.86
C ASP A 65 -10.77 8.22 -26.42
N LEU A 66 -10.28 8.81 -25.34
CA LEU A 66 -8.99 8.44 -24.74
C LEU A 66 -9.01 6.99 -24.22
N ILE A 67 -10.08 6.60 -23.51
CA ILE A 67 -10.27 5.22 -23.02
C ILE A 67 -10.29 4.25 -24.21
N LYS A 68 -11.06 4.55 -25.25
CA LYS A 68 -11.21 3.72 -26.43
C LYS A 68 -9.94 3.62 -27.27
N SER A 69 -9.08 4.62 -27.25
CA SER A 69 -7.85 4.64 -28.05
C SER A 69 -6.82 3.59 -27.63
N GLU A 70 -6.98 2.98 -26.47
CA GLU A 70 -6.04 2.02 -25.83
C GLU A 70 -4.61 2.55 -25.68
N ARG A 71 -4.39 3.84 -25.89
CA ARG A 71 -3.08 4.48 -25.69
C ARG A 71 -2.83 4.73 -24.22
N THR A 72 -1.55 4.84 -23.88
CA THR A 72 -1.16 5.37 -22.57
C THR A 72 -1.31 6.89 -22.61
N VAL A 73 -2.13 7.40 -21.70
CA VAL A 73 -2.44 8.83 -21.57
C VAL A 73 -2.08 9.26 -20.16
N VAL A 74 -1.49 10.43 -20.03
CA VAL A 74 -1.18 11.05 -18.74
C VAL A 74 -2.10 12.23 -18.52
N LEU A 75 -2.78 12.25 -17.39
CA LEU A 75 -3.54 13.38 -16.87
C LEU A 75 -2.76 13.93 -15.67
N ASP A 76 -2.09 15.03 -15.83
CA ASP A 76 -1.23 15.64 -14.82
C ASP A 76 -1.89 16.88 -14.22
N ASP A 77 -2.44 16.72 -13.02
CA ASP A 77 -3.09 17.79 -12.25
C ASP A 77 -2.06 18.80 -11.67
N VAL A 78 -0.81 18.39 -11.57
CA VAL A 78 0.26 19.27 -11.05
C VAL A 78 0.68 20.32 -12.08
N THR A 79 0.73 19.90 -13.36
CA THR A 79 1.10 20.78 -14.48
C THR A 79 -0.10 21.29 -15.27
N ASN A 80 -1.33 20.89 -14.90
CA ASN A 80 -2.57 21.12 -15.63
C ASN A 80 -2.54 20.61 -17.08
N GLU A 81 -1.91 19.45 -17.29
CA GLU A 81 -1.82 18.81 -18.60
C GLU A 81 -2.79 17.62 -18.68
N PHE A 82 -3.92 17.79 -19.32
CA PHE A 82 -4.99 16.79 -19.36
C PHE A 82 -5.16 16.12 -20.75
N ALA A 83 -4.05 15.87 -21.45
CA ALA A 83 -4.01 15.06 -22.67
C ALA A 83 -5.05 15.44 -23.74
N GLY A 84 -5.28 16.72 -23.94
CA GLY A 84 -6.25 17.24 -24.93
C GLY A 84 -7.67 17.41 -24.42
N LEU A 85 -7.94 17.16 -23.14
CA LEU A 85 -9.19 17.52 -22.47
C LEU A 85 -9.13 18.99 -22.02
N ALA A 86 -9.30 19.92 -22.94
CA ALA A 86 -9.04 21.35 -22.72
C ALA A 86 -9.90 21.98 -21.61
N ASP A 87 -11.09 21.42 -21.36
CA ASP A 87 -12.06 21.95 -20.41
C ASP A 87 -11.97 21.29 -19.03
N VAL A 88 -11.04 20.36 -18.83
CA VAL A 88 -10.72 19.82 -17.49
C VAL A 88 -9.93 20.86 -16.72
N THR A 89 -10.38 21.16 -15.51
CA THR A 89 -9.75 22.16 -14.65
C THR A 89 -8.90 21.54 -13.54
N SER A 90 -9.22 20.33 -13.12
CA SER A 90 -8.45 19.57 -12.13
C SER A 90 -8.92 18.12 -12.03
N VAL A 91 -8.12 17.29 -11.38
CA VAL A 91 -8.57 15.96 -10.91
C VAL A 91 -9.25 16.14 -9.56
N ASN A 92 -10.53 15.83 -9.50
CA ASN A 92 -11.28 15.86 -8.24
C ASN A 92 -10.97 14.66 -7.34
N ALA A 93 -10.95 13.47 -7.94
CA ALA A 93 -10.59 12.24 -7.25
C ALA A 93 -10.07 11.19 -8.25
N ALA A 94 -9.08 10.42 -7.81
CA ALA A 94 -8.61 9.22 -8.48
C ALA A 94 -8.55 8.11 -7.42
N THR A 95 -9.58 7.27 -7.41
CA THR A 95 -9.76 6.22 -6.39
C THR A 95 -9.60 4.87 -7.05
N ILE A 96 -8.73 4.06 -6.53
CA ILE A 96 -8.61 2.65 -6.91
C ILE A 96 -8.91 1.81 -5.67
N ASN A 97 -10.07 1.18 -5.67
CA ASN A 97 -10.56 0.28 -4.63
C ASN A 97 -10.43 0.85 -3.20
N GLY A 98 -10.62 2.15 -3.06
CA GLY A 98 -10.41 2.85 -1.79
C GLY A 98 -8.95 2.96 -1.35
N VAL A 99 -8.03 2.41 -2.13
CA VAL A 99 -6.59 2.47 -1.88
C VAL A 99 -5.97 3.46 -2.86
N PRO A 100 -5.25 4.49 -2.41
CA PRO A 100 -4.48 5.32 -3.30
C PRO A 100 -3.41 4.46 -3.97
N THR A 101 -3.57 4.16 -5.26
CA THR A 101 -2.54 3.44 -6.00
C THR A 101 -1.40 4.38 -6.33
N VAL A 102 -0.35 4.18 -5.67
CA VAL A 102 0.94 4.73 -6.06
C VAL A 102 1.50 3.80 -7.13
N SER A 103 1.52 4.22 -8.39
CA SER A 103 2.27 3.51 -9.42
C SER A 103 3.75 3.81 -9.21
N GLY A 104 4.40 2.95 -8.48
CA GLY A 104 5.78 3.05 -8.07
C GLY A 104 5.92 2.22 -6.80
N PHE A 105 7.14 1.93 -6.40
CA PHE A 105 7.37 1.34 -5.09
C PHE A 105 6.79 2.28 -4.03
N HIS A 106 5.69 1.87 -3.39
CA HIS A 106 5.18 2.60 -2.23
C HIS A 106 6.18 2.39 -1.09
N VAL A 107 6.86 3.45 -0.70
CA VAL A 107 7.77 3.42 0.45
C VAL A 107 7.12 4.17 1.59
N VAL A 108 6.92 3.49 2.71
CA VAL A 108 6.58 4.12 3.99
C VAL A 108 7.88 4.32 4.74
N ASP A 109 8.28 5.58 4.91
CA ASP A 109 9.51 5.97 5.61
C ASP A 109 9.16 7.04 6.65
N ARG A 110 9.32 6.70 7.93
CA ARG A 110 9.00 7.60 9.05
C ARG A 110 10.04 7.45 10.14
N ASP A 111 10.40 8.56 10.77
CA ASP A 111 11.37 8.62 11.87
C ASP A 111 10.73 8.43 13.27
N GLU A 112 9.46 8.07 13.33
CA GLU A 112 8.68 7.91 14.56
C GLU A 112 7.95 6.56 14.59
N ASP A 113 7.41 6.18 15.75
CA ASP A 113 6.54 5.01 15.88
C ASP A 113 5.25 5.19 15.08
N PHE A 114 4.83 4.17 14.37
CA PHE A 114 3.62 4.25 13.55
C PHE A 114 2.90 2.92 13.39
N THR A 115 1.64 3.03 13.02
CA THR A 115 0.81 1.88 12.63
C THR A 115 0.59 1.89 11.13
N LEU A 116 0.87 0.78 10.47
CA LEU A 116 0.50 0.55 9.08
C LEU A 116 -1.01 0.43 8.95
N SER A 117 -1.53 0.81 7.81
CA SER A 117 -2.93 0.66 7.45
C SER A 117 -3.10 -0.36 6.31
N ALA A 118 -4.32 -0.81 6.06
CA ALA A 118 -4.61 -1.64 4.90
C ALA A 118 -4.28 -0.92 3.57
N ALA A 119 -4.34 0.41 3.56
CA ALA A 119 -3.97 1.21 2.40
C ALA A 119 -2.46 1.16 2.09
N ASP A 120 -1.62 0.80 3.06
CA ASP A 120 -0.18 0.63 2.87
C ASP A 120 0.19 -0.79 2.38
N SER A 121 -0.80 -1.65 2.10
CA SER A 121 -0.53 -3.02 1.60
C SER A 121 0.25 -2.98 0.28
N GLY A 122 1.27 -3.82 0.20
CA GLY A 122 2.23 -3.81 -0.90
C GLY A 122 3.40 -2.84 -0.72
N ALA A 123 3.43 -2.09 0.38
CA ALA A 123 4.49 -1.12 0.66
C ALA A 123 5.83 -1.79 1.00
N TYR A 124 6.89 -1.07 0.64
CA TYR A 124 8.21 -1.21 1.24
C TYR A 124 8.31 -0.28 2.45
N VAL A 125 8.53 -0.84 3.61
CA VAL A 125 8.53 -0.12 4.89
C VAL A 125 9.96 0.03 5.37
N ALA A 126 10.42 1.27 5.45
CA ALA A 126 11.73 1.58 5.98
C ALA A 126 11.73 1.43 7.51
N VAL A 127 12.63 0.59 8.02
CA VAL A 127 12.85 0.40 9.45
C VAL A 127 14.05 1.23 9.86
N ARG A 128 13.84 2.08 10.86
CA ARG A 128 14.87 2.94 11.45
C ARG A 128 15.12 2.57 12.89
N SER A 129 16.24 3.04 13.43
CA SER A 129 16.59 2.85 14.84
C SER A 129 15.48 3.38 15.76
N ALA A 130 15.12 2.61 16.78
CA ALA A 130 14.06 2.92 17.75
C ALA A 130 12.61 2.92 17.21
N ASN A 131 12.35 2.57 15.95
CA ASN A 131 10.98 2.50 15.46
C ASN A 131 10.20 1.33 16.09
N ASP A 132 9.01 1.63 16.57
CA ASP A 132 7.95 0.65 16.85
C ASP A 132 6.92 0.67 15.72
N ILE A 133 6.97 -0.31 14.82
CA ILE A 133 6.09 -0.42 13.68
C ILE A 133 5.00 -1.44 13.98
N LYS A 134 3.74 -1.00 13.96
CA LYS A 134 2.59 -1.89 14.20
C LYS A 134 1.95 -2.31 12.88
N LEU A 135 1.72 -3.61 12.74
CA LEU A 135 0.91 -4.17 11.67
C LEU A 135 -0.55 -3.75 11.86
N PRO A 136 -1.33 -3.58 10.79
CA PRO A 136 -2.74 -3.24 10.89
C PRO A 136 -3.56 -4.43 11.37
N THR A 137 -4.85 -4.19 11.63
CA THR A 137 -5.81 -5.28 11.84
C THR A 137 -5.72 -6.28 10.69
N PRO A 138 -5.54 -7.57 10.97
CA PRO A 138 -5.36 -8.57 9.95
C PRO A 138 -6.53 -8.67 8.98
N ALA A 139 -6.22 -8.70 7.70
CA ALA A 139 -7.17 -9.02 6.63
C ALA A 139 -6.42 -9.79 5.53
N VAL A 140 -7.03 -10.85 5.00
CA VAL A 140 -6.39 -11.69 3.98
C VAL A 140 -5.93 -10.87 2.79
N GLY A 141 -4.69 -11.13 2.36
CA GLY A 141 -4.09 -10.48 1.21
C GLY A 141 -3.26 -9.24 1.56
N LEU A 142 -3.33 -8.73 2.80
CA LEU A 142 -2.40 -7.69 3.23
C LEU A 142 -0.97 -8.22 3.19
N ASN A 143 -0.05 -7.39 2.68
CA ASN A 143 1.35 -7.73 2.61
C ASN A 143 2.22 -6.48 2.74
N TYR A 144 3.37 -6.64 3.39
CA TYR A 144 4.35 -5.57 3.62
C TYR A 144 5.75 -6.14 3.48
N THR A 145 6.67 -5.33 2.96
CA THR A 145 8.09 -5.67 2.90
C THR A 145 8.88 -4.66 3.72
N PHE A 146 9.45 -5.10 4.82
CA PHE A 146 10.28 -4.28 5.70
C PHE A 146 11.74 -4.38 5.27
N PHE A 147 12.47 -3.28 5.34
CA PHE A 147 13.91 -3.25 5.10
C PHE A 147 14.57 -2.24 6.04
N THR A 148 15.77 -2.52 6.48
CA THR A 148 16.55 -1.56 7.26
C THR A 148 17.01 -0.44 6.34
N ALA A 149 16.62 0.80 6.67
CA ALA A 149 16.98 2.00 5.91
C ALA A 149 18.29 2.63 6.43
N GLU A 150 18.73 2.21 7.61
CA GLU A 150 19.96 2.66 8.26
C GLU A 150 20.46 1.59 9.21
N ASP A 151 21.68 1.75 9.71
CA ASP A 151 22.22 0.88 10.77
C ASP A 151 21.40 1.04 12.05
N ILE A 152 20.88 -0.07 12.57
CA ILE A 152 20.22 -0.10 13.88
C ILE A 152 21.28 -0.09 14.97
N ALA A 153 21.87 1.07 15.20
CA ALA A 153 23.12 1.19 15.97
C ALA A 153 22.91 1.35 17.49
N THR A 154 21.85 2.03 17.91
CA THR A 154 21.71 2.50 19.29
C THR A 154 20.49 1.95 20.02
N THR A 155 19.42 1.65 19.34
CA THR A 155 18.17 1.18 19.93
C THR A 155 17.50 0.20 18.98
N ASN A 156 16.99 -0.89 19.51
CA ASN A 156 16.27 -1.89 18.73
C ASN A 156 15.06 -1.25 18.02
N ALA A 157 14.74 -1.75 16.84
CA ALA A 157 13.47 -1.49 16.19
C ALA A 157 12.56 -2.72 16.34
N THR A 158 11.25 -2.52 16.30
CA THR A 158 10.31 -3.65 16.43
C THR A 158 9.22 -3.61 15.36
N ILE A 159 8.78 -4.81 14.96
CA ILE A 159 7.58 -5.01 14.15
C ILE A 159 6.59 -5.80 15.02
N LYS A 160 5.42 -5.22 15.26
CA LYS A 160 4.44 -5.74 16.22
C LYS A 160 3.10 -6.04 15.56
N SER A 161 2.48 -7.15 15.96
CA SER A 161 1.09 -7.47 15.60
C SER A 161 0.12 -7.18 16.76
N THR A 162 0.43 -6.20 17.58
CA THR A 162 -0.33 -5.86 18.79
C THR A 162 -1.13 -4.56 18.56
N SER A 163 -2.35 -4.50 19.13
CA SER A 163 -3.21 -3.31 18.99
C SER A 163 -2.73 -2.10 19.80
N ASP A 164 -2.14 -2.32 20.96
CA ASP A 164 -1.77 -1.25 21.91
C ASP A 164 -0.44 -1.53 22.63
N GLY A 165 0.29 -2.54 22.18
CA GLY A 165 1.57 -2.93 22.80
C GLY A 165 1.47 -4.03 23.85
N SER A 166 0.26 -4.48 24.22
CA SER A 166 0.05 -5.55 25.20
C SER A 166 -0.86 -6.68 24.72
N THR A 167 -1.73 -6.44 23.73
CA THR A 167 -2.66 -7.45 23.24
C THR A 167 -2.31 -7.85 21.82
N VAL A 168 -1.94 -9.10 21.62
CA VAL A 168 -1.73 -9.69 20.30
C VAL A 168 -3.04 -9.72 19.55
N VAL A 169 -3.04 -9.13 18.37
CA VAL A 169 -4.20 -9.13 17.47
C VAL A 169 -4.10 -10.30 16.49
N ALA A 170 -2.86 -10.72 16.18
CA ALA A 170 -2.58 -11.84 15.30
C ALA A 170 -1.22 -12.44 15.65
N LEU A 171 -1.11 -13.75 15.50
CA LEU A 171 0.14 -14.46 15.70
C LEU A 171 1.02 -14.39 14.45
N MET A 172 2.32 -14.39 14.64
CA MET A 172 3.30 -14.46 13.58
C MET A 172 3.87 -15.87 13.51
N PHE A 173 3.96 -16.41 12.29
CA PHE A 173 4.56 -17.71 12.01
C PHE A 173 5.50 -17.60 10.83
N GLY A 174 6.52 -18.41 10.78
CA GLY A 174 7.43 -18.44 9.65
C GLY A 174 8.86 -18.67 10.04
N ALA A 175 9.78 -18.08 9.31
CA ALA A 175 11.19 -18.16 9.62
C ALA A 175 12.00 -16.98 9.10
N ILE A 176 13.06 -16.63 9.79
CA ILE A 176 14.06 -15.68 9.34
C ILE A 176 15.37 -16.43 9.10
N THR A 177 15.92 -16.32 7.91
CA THR A 177 17.20 -16.94 7.57
C THR A 177 18.33 -15.94 7.80
N ASP A 178 19.28 -16.30 8.67
CA ASP A 178 20.38 -15.46 9.13
C ASP A 178 21.76 -15.90 8.60
N GLY A 179 21.85 -16.32 7.38
CA GLY A 179 23.11 -16.73 6.75
C GLY A 179 23.60 -18.16 7.10
N ASN A 180 23.18 -18.75 8.22
CA ASN A 180 23.60 -20.08 8.67
C ASN A 180 22.43 -21.03 8.98
N ALA A 181 21.33 -20.53 9.48
CA ALA A 181 20.14 -21.31 9.86
C ALA A 181 18.88 -20.50 9.65
N ALA A 182 17.74 -21.16 9.71
CA ALA A 182 16.45 -20.51 9.79
C ALA A 182 16.01 -20.47 11.25
N ASP A 183 15.82 -19.27 11.79
CA ASP A 183 15.24 -19.07 13.09
C ASP A 183 13.71 -19.15 12.99
N PRO A 184 13.07 -20.14 13.60
CA PRO A 184 11.62 -20.27 13.51
C PRO A 184 10.92 -19.14 14.27
N ILE A 185 9.83 -18.67 13.71
CA ILE A 185 8.86 -17.78 14.34
C ILE A 185 7.63 -18.64 14.60
N ASP A 186 7.30 -18.85 15.84
CA ASP A 186 6.21 -19.73 16.23
C ASP A 186 5.40 -19.07 17.35
N ASP A 187 4.21 -18.62 17.02
CA ASP A 187 3.27 -18.02 17.97
C ASP A 187 3.75 -16.69 18.58
N ASP A 188 4.57 -15.95 17.85
CA ASP A 188 5.14 -14.69 18.33
C ASP A 188 4.28 -13.49 17.96
N GLY A 189 4.36 -12.42 18.76
CA GLY A 189 3.65 -11.16 18.51
C GLY A 189 4.58 -10.00 18.17
N VAL A 190 5.88 -10.17 18.37
CA VAL A 190 6.88 -9.11 18.18
C VAL A 190 8.14 -9.66 17.52
N LEU A 191 8.59 -8.98 16.49
CA LEU A 191 9.91 -9.16 15.88
C LEU A 191 10.80 -8.00 16.30
N THR A 192 11.90 -8.29 16.97
CA THR A 192 12.88 -7.28 17.38
C THR A 192 14.07 -7.32 16.42
N ILE A 193 14.34 -6.19 15.77
CA ILE A 193 15.55 -5.98 14.97
C ILE A 193 16.60 -5.41 15.91
N ASN A 194 17.63 -6.22 16.17
CA ASN A 194 18.59 -5.96 17.24
C ASN A 194 19.61 -4.89 16.86
N GLN A 195 19.85 -3.98 17.79
CA GLN A 195 20.92 -3.00 17.67
C GLN A 195 22.30 -3.66 17.57
N GLY A 196 23.19 -3.02 16.82
CA GLY A 196 24.59 -3.45 16.71
C GLY A 196 24.83 -4.69 15.85
N THR A 197 23.78 -5.41 15.47
CA THR A 197 23.86 -6.60 14.60
C THR A 197 23.19 -6.39 13.26
N ALA A 198 22.22 -5.49 13.17
CA ALA A 198 21.51 -5.16 11.92
C ALA A 198 22.22 -4.03 11.14
N THR A 199 23.54 -4.16 10.97
CA THR A 199 24.33 -3.25 10.11
C THR A 199 24.17 -3.55 8.64
N ASP A 200 23.73 -4.76 8.30
CA ASP A 200 23.48 -5.21 6.93
C ASP A 200 21.98 -5.39 6.70
N SER A 201 21.58 -5.25 5.46
CA SER A 201 20.18 -5.24 5.03
C SER A 201 19.38 -6.41 5.59
N VAL A 202 18.50 -6.12 6.51
CA VAL A 202 17.42 -7.01 6.90
C VAL A 202 16.26 -6.79 5.95
N VAL A 203 15.72 -7.84 5.38
CA VAL A 203 14.50 -7.82 4.59
C VAL A 203 13.52 -8.81 5.16
N ILE A 204 12.37 -8.33 5.59
CA ILE A 204 11.30 -9.15 6.17
C ILE A 204 10.03 -8.92 5.36
N ARG A 205 9.35 -10.00 4.99
CA ARG A 205 8.02 -9.95 4.36
C ARG A 205 6.99 -10.47 5.32
N ALA A 206 5.90 -9.75 5.46
CA ALA A 206 4.75 -10.14 6.25
C ALA A 206 3.53 -10.26 5.35
N TYR A 207 2.88 -11.41 5.37
CA TYR A 207 1.65 -11.69 4.60
C TYR A 207 0.54 -12.09 5.56
N CYS A 208 -0.61 -11.46 5.47
CA CYS A 208 -1.78 -11.91 6.21
C CYS A 208 -2.48 -13.07 5.49
N VAL A 209 -2.51 -14.22 6.12
CA VAL A 209 -3.06 -15.48 5.55
C VAL A 209 -4.33 -15.95 6.25
N GLY A 210 -4.73 -15.32 7.34
CA GLY A 210 -5.92 -15.68 8.11
C GLY A 210 -6.96 -14.56 8.16
N THR A 211 -8.24 -14.93 8.19
CA THR A 211 -9.39 -14.01 8.37
C THR A 211 -10.30 -14.48 9.47
N GLY A 212 -9.78 -15.12 10.49
CA GLY A 212 -10.64 -15.61 11.54
C GLY A 212 -11.34 -14.53 12.33
N THR A 213 -12.45 -14.88 12.90
CA THR A 213 -13.21 -14.04 13.83
C THR A 213 -12.67 -14.08 15.24
N THR A 214 -11.70 -14.95 15.51
CA THR A 214 -11.01 -15.09 16.79
C THR A 214 -9.53 -14.74 16.64
N ALA A 215 -8.86 -14.33 17.72
CA ALA A 215 -7.45 -13.95 17.69
C ALA A 215 -6.53 -15.07 17.16
N ASN A 216 -6.92 -16.33 17.33
CA ASN A 216 -6.14 -17.49 16.89
C ASN A 216 -6.29 -17.80 15.38
N ASP A 217 -7.23 -17.18 14.69
CA ASP A 217 -7.48 -17.41 13.27
C ASP A 217 -6.78 -16.36 12.39
N ASN A 218 -6.27 -15.30 13.00
CA ASN A 218 -5.57 -14.23 12.30
C ASN A 218 -4.07 -14.51 12.37
N THR A 219 -3.47 -14.74 11.22
CA THR A 219 -2.06 -15.15 11.14
C THR A 219 -1.30 -14.29 10.14
N TRP A 220 -0.13 -13.83 10.57
CA TRP A 220 0.87 -13.25 9.71
C TRP A 220 1.93 -14.30 9.41
N LEU A 221 2.08 -14.65 8.13
CA LEU A 221 3.20 -15.43 7.66
C LEU A 221 4.40 -14.50 7.46
N ILE A 222 5.50 -14.82 8.10
CA ILE A 222 6.73 -14.03 8.08
C ILE A 222 7.81 -14.80 7.34
N GLU A 223 8.43 -14.13 6.39
CA GLU A 223 9.63 -14.61 5.70
C GLU A 223 10.69 -13.52 5.78
N GLY A 224 11.89 -13.86 6.21
CA GLY A 224 12.96 -12.89 6.33
C GLY A 224 14.33 -13.44 5.96
N VAL A 225 15.20 -12.53 5.53
CA VAL A 225 16.60 -12.78 5.27
C VAL A 225 17.42 -11.68 5.91
N THR A 226 18.43 -12.05 6.68
CA THR A 226 19.43 -11.15 7.24
C THR A 226 20.83 -11.63 6.89
N GLY A 227 21.77 -10.71 6.75
CA GLY A 227 23.17 -11.04 6.49
C GLY A 227 23.96 -11.45 7.74
N VAL A 228 23.41 -11.17 8.93
CA VAL A 228 24.09 -11.35 10.23
C VAL A 228 23.20 -12.16 11.18
N ALA A 229 23.78 -13.17 11.81
CA ALA A 229 23.12 -14.00 12.81
C ALA A 229 22.56 -13.15 13.97
N ALA A 230 21.38 -13.54 14.45
CA ALA A 230 20.66 -12.87 15.56
C ALA A 230 20.33 -11.39 15.34
N SER A 231 20.31 -10.93 14.06
CA SER A 231 19.86 -9.56 13.76
C SER A 231 18.39 -9.36 14.04
N VAL A 232 17.59 -10.40 14.01
CA VAL A 232 16.16 -10.38 14.31
C VAL A 232 15.82 -11.45 15.32
N THR A 233 15.14 -11.07 16.39
CA THR A 233 14.72 -11.99 17.44
C THR A 233 13.19 -11.96 17.56
N PRO A 234 12.51 -13.09 17.34
CA PRO A 234 11.09 -13.22 17.66
C PRO A 234 10.88 -13.27 19.17
N THR A 235 9.79 -12.72 19.64
CA THR A 235 9.44 -12.71 21.06
C THR A 235 7.94 -12.95 21.22
N ALA A 236 7.60 -13.97 22.01
CA ALA A 236 6.25 -14.18 22.50
C ALA A 236 5.80 -12.93 23.30
N SER A 237 4.58 -12.50 23.11
CA SER A 237 3.98 -11.34 23.77
C SER A 237 3.23 -11.73 25.04
#